data_46f1d8b3536d986efaf7d385b260608a
#
_entry.id   46f1d8b3536d986efaf7d385b260608a
#
_cell.length_a   1.000
_cell.length_b   1.000
_cell.length_c   1.000
_cell.angle_alpha   90.00
_cell.angle_beta   90.00
_cell.angle_gamma   90.00
#
_symmetry.space_group_name_H-M   'P 1'
#
loop_
_entity.id
_entity.type
_entity.pdbx_description
1 polymer ?
#
loop_
_entity_poly.entity_id
_entity_poly.type
_entity_poly.pdbx_seq_one_letter_code
_entity_poly.pdbx_strand_id
1 'polypeptide(L)'
;MSPFGDGQTRLGPTPVLRVTVQRGESKQKEFTFSEPFSIGREEPCEIQVKDSSVSRRHLEVYIREGGWWIRDLNSANGTYVDGKKIDRLPLTRPLLVELGVGGPILFLEEEESRAEEATLVKKPPSVTEYAERYFGRSAQGDIGQHTMLLRQAFLRLQKKQKSKYRIIIAGIAALLIMTAGFALFQQRRIREQKQIAINLFYEMKNMELKISSLRIGLVEAGKTQELKEVEESEIQLNKSRKDYDQSVEKLGGKKKMSEDEKLILKVARIFGECELNLPRGFVHEVRRYINKWQSTKLMANSIAKAKENKYEVDIAKELARQKLPPHFFYLALQESSFNPRACGPPTRFGFAKGMWMFIPDTAVQYGLQIGELHQLPRYDPNDERHDFIKSTRAAARYLRYIYDTDAQASGLLVMASYNWGERRVIDIIKKMPKNPQERNFWKLLDKHVSQVPKETYDYVFSIFSAAVIGENPKHFGFDFDDPLAEVKEVYSR
;
A
#
# COMPACT_ATOMS: atom_id res chain seq x y z
N MET A 1 63.64 33.73 -36.81
CA MET A 1 62.54 34.11 -37.77
C MET A 1 61.25 33.56 -37.24
N SER A 2 60.51 34.37 -36.53
CA SER A 2 59.11 34.19 -36.29
C SER A 2 58.31 34.68 -37.50
N PRO A 3 57.04 34.18 -37.70
CA PRO A 3 55.94 34.86 -36.99
C PRO A 3 54.83 33.95 -36.61
N PHE A 4 54.27 34.12 -35.43
CA PHE A 4 52.90 33.71 -35.10
C PHE A 4 52.08 34.98 -34.91
N GLY A 5 51.09 35.14 -35.77
CA GLY A 5 50.08 36.18 -35.68
C GLY A 5 49.07 35.85 -34.61
N ASP A 6 48.83 36.83 -33.75
CA ASP A 6 47.78 36.85 -32.75
C ASP A 6 46.41 36.85 -33.42
N GLY A 7 45.71 35.70 -33.33
CA GLY A 7 44.29 35.60 -33.62
C GLY A 7 43.47 36.08 -32.43
N GLN A 8 43.18 37.36 -32.34
CA GLN A 8 42.18 37.91 -31.42
C GLN A 8 40.79 37.40 -31.86
N THR A 9 40.29 36.37 -31.15
CA THR A 9 38.87 35.96 -31.19
C THR A 9 38.06 37.07 -30.55
N ARG A 10 37.26 37.76 -31.34
CA ARG A 10 36.28 38.73 -30.86
C ARG A 10 35.28 37.97 -30.00
N LEU A 11 35.35 38.12 -28.69
CA LEU A 11 34.34 37.74 -27.74
C LEU A 11 33.09 38.62 -27.96
N GLY A 12 31.99 38.03 -28.40
CA GLY A 12 30.69 38.68 -28.37
C GLY A 12 30.27 38.99 -26.92
N PRO A 13 29.23 39.81 -26.70
CA PRO A 13 28.77 40.11 -25.35
C PRO A 13 28.44 38.80 -24.61
N THR A 14 28.91 38.68 -23.37
CA THR A 14 28.71 37.53 -22.52
C THR A 14 27.19 37.32 -22.32
N PRO A 15 26.64 36.17 -22.65
CA PRO A 15 25.22 35.94 -22.50
C PRO A 15 24.82 35.95 -21.02
N VAL A 16 23.76 36.66 -20.68
CA VAL A 16 23.22 36.75 -19.32
C VAL A 16 22.18 35.64 -19.12
N LEU A 17 22.35 34.88 -18.04
CA LEU A 17 21.46 33.78 -17.70
C LEU A 17 20.58 34.11 -16.48
N ARG A 18 19.29 34.01 -16.62
CA ARG A 18 18.33 34.09 -15.50
C ARG A 18 18.00 32.70 -15.00
N VAL A 19 18.01 32.54 -13.68
CA VAL A 19 17.63 31.30 -12.99
C VAL A 19 16.51 31.57 -12.00
N THR A 20 15.40 30.87 -12.13
CA THR A 20 14.25 30.99 -11.23
C THR A 20 14.04 29.67 -10.47
N VAL A 21 13.98 29.71 -9.14
CA VAL A 21 13.65 28.55 -8.29
C VAL A 21 12.12 28.39 -8.23
N GLN A 22 11.60 27.45 -9.03
CA GLN A 22 10.16 27.21 -9.10
C GLN A 22 9.64 26.32 -7.96
N ARG A 23 10.44 25.32 -7.55
CA ARG A 23 10.13 24.44 -6.43
C ARG A 23 11.39 24.20 -5.60
N GLY A 24 11.29 24.38 -4.29
CA GLY A 24 12.40 24.25 -3.34
C GLY A 24 12.59 25.49 -2.48
N GLU A 25 13.28 25.34 -1.35
CA GLU A 25 13.58 26.43 -0.42
C GLU A 25 14.95 27.04 -0.74
N SER A 26 14.98 28.32 -1.14
CA SER A 26 16.18 29.11 -1.42
C SER A 26 16.06 30.51 -0.82
N LYS A 27 17.21 31.17 -0.52
CA LYS A 27 17.25 32.54 0.01
C LYS A 27 16.62 33.58 -0.93
N GLN A 28 16.70 33.34 -2.22
CA GLN A 28 16.07 34.15 -3.29
C GLN A 28 15.41 33.23 -4.27
N LYS A 29 14.38 33.73 -4.98
CA LYS A 29 13.69 32.95 -6.02
C LYS A 29 14.23 33.19 -7.42
N GLU A 30 14.86 34.32 -7.67
CA GLU A 30 15.43 34.70 -8.97
C GLU A 30 16.86 35.15 -8.82
N PHE A 31 17.70 34.73 -9.76
CA PHE A 31 19.12 35.02 -9.84
C PHE A 31 19.47 35.33 -11.30
N THR A 32 20.48 36.20 -11.50
CA THR A 32 21.01 36.56 -12.82
C THR A 32 22.54 36.45 -12.81
N PHE A 33 23.08 35.74 -13.79
CA PHE A 33 24.52 35.47 -13.89
C PHE A 33 25.05 35.80 -15.28
N SER A 34 26.25 36.40 -15.32
CA SER A 34 27.08 36.59 -16.50
C SER A 34 28.35 35.77 -16.46
N GLU A 35 28.61 35.09 -15.34
CA GLU A 35 29.79 34.25 -15.08
C GLU A 35 29.36 32.86 -14.63
N PRO A 36 30.20 31.81 -14.80
CA PRO A 36 29.90 30.47 -14.33
C PRO A 36 29.57 30.43 -12.84
N PHE A 37 28.62 29.59 -12.44
CA PHE A 37 28.15 29.43 -11.07
C PHE A 37 27.79 27.98 -10.76
N SER A 38 27.65 27.69 -9.47
CA SER A 38 27.28 26.37 -8.97
C SER A 38 25.99 26.41 -8.15
N ILE A 39 25.27 25.27 -8.16
CA ILE A 39 24.02 25.06 -7.41
C ILE A 39 24.19 23.86 -6.50
N GLY A 40 23.77 24.00 -5.23
CA GLY A 40 23.87 22.92 -4.26
C GLY A 40 23.20 23.28 -2.94
N ARG A 41 23.35 22.40 -1.96
CA ARG A 41 22.73 22.59 -0.64
C ARG A 41 23.56 23.45 0.31
N GLU A 42 24.87 23.51 0.14
CA GLU A 42 25.81 24.16 1.06
C GLU A 42 26.70 25.19 0.35
N GLU A 43 27.36 26.06 1.14
CA GLU A 43 28.40 26.94 0.63
C GLU A 43 29.60 26.14 0.09
N PRO A 44 30.33 26.60 -0.95
CA PRO A 44 30.26 27.93 -1.54
C PRO A 44 29.36 28.04 -2.81
N CYS A 45 28.27 27.30 -2.91
CA CYS A 45 27.39 27.40 -4.08
C CYS A 45 26.66 28.75 -4.12
N GLU A 46 26.66 29.38 -5.29
CA GLU A 46 26.00 30.67 -5.54
C GLU A 46 24.48 30.58 -5.38
N ILE A 47 23.90 29.47 -5.80
CA ILE A 47 22.49 29.17 -5.53
C ILE A 47 22.43 28.02 -4.53
N GLN A 48 21.96 28.35 -3.32
CA GLN A 48 21.74 27.36 -2.26
C GLN A 48 20.27 26.94 -2.23
N VAL A 49 20.00 25.63 -2.41
CA VAL A 49 18.68 25.03 -2.33
C VAL A 49 18.67 24.03 -1.17
N LYS A 50 17.99 24.40 -0.09
CA LYS A 50 17.92 23.62 1.16
C LYS A 50 16.91 22.48 1.02
N ASP A 51 17.37 21.37 0.43
CA ASP A 51 16.58 20.15 0.28
C ASP A 51 17.49 18.93 0.44
N SER A 52 16.99 17.88 1.06
CA SER A 52 17.75 16.64 1.31
C SER A 52 18.10 15.88 0.03
N SER A 53 17.34 16.07 -1.05
CA SER A 53 17.61 15.50 -2.37
C SER A 53 18.77 16.17 -3.09
N VAL A 54 19.17 17.38 -2.65
CA VAL A 54 20.22 18.18 -3.27
C VAL A 54 21.57 17.88 -2.62
N SER A 55 22.58 17.52 -3.39
CA SER A 55 23.97 17.33 -2.93
C SER A 55 24.58 18.67 -2.49
N ARG A 56 25.62 18.63 -1.63
CA ARG A 56 26.36 19.83 -1.16
C ARG A 56 26.77 20.71 -2.32
N ARG A 57 27.36 20.12 -3.36
CA ARG A 57 27.53 20.69 -4.70
C ARG A 57 26.85 19.75 -5.65
N HIS A 58 25.80 20.19 -6.37
CA HIS A 58 24.94 19.32 -7.15
C HIS A 58 25.22 19.45 -8.64
N LEU A 59 25.16 20.68 -9.16
CA LEU A 59 25.43 20.96 -10.56
C LEU A 59 26.21 22.25 -10.73
N GLU A 60 26.85 22.40 -11.86
CA GLU A 60 27.56 23.57 -12.31
C GLU A 60 26.95 24.07 -13.62
N VAL A 61 26.83 25.40 -13.74
CA VAL A 61 26.43 26.10 -14.95
C VAL A 61 27.59 26.92 -15.43
N TYR A 62 28.05 26.67 -16.65
CA TYR A 62 29.30 27.25 -17.19
C TYR A 62 29.13 27.62 -18.66
N ILE A 63 30.05 28.45 -19.15
CA ILE A 63 30.05 28.93 -20.55
C ILE A 63 31.06 28.08 -21.35
N ARG A 64 30.60 27.55 -22.48
CA ARG A 64 31.42 26.82 -23.44
C ARG A 64 30.94 27.11 -24.86
N GLU A 65 31.89 27.33 -25.76
CA GLU A 65 31.59 27.58 -27.19
C GLU A 65 30.59 28.74 -27.40
N GLY A 66 30.66 29.78 -26.53
CA GLY A 66 29.79 30.95 -26.60
C GLY A 66 28.39 30.81 -26.07
N GLY A 67 28.01 29.66 -25.46
CA GLY A 67 26.70 29.40 -24.87
C GLY A 67 26.80 28.81 -23.48
N TRP A 68 25.67 28.82 -22.77
CA TRP A 68 25.56 28.23 -21.44
C TRP A 68 25.41 26.70 -21.49
N TRP A 69 26.06 26.03 -20.57
CA TRP A 69 26.01 24.58 -20.37
C TRP A 69 25.72 24.23 -18.91
N ILE A 70 25.02 23.13 -18.67
CA ILE A 70 24.84 22.54 -17.36
C ILE A 70 25.63 21.23 -17.26
N ARG A 71 26.24 20.97 -16.09
CA ARG A 71 26.97 19.74 -15.78
C ARG A 71 26.62 19.26 -14.39
N ASP A 72 26.17 18.02 -14.26
CA ASP A 72 26.02 17.34 -12.95
C ASP A 72 27.42 17.11 -12.34
N LEU A 73 27.56 17.39 -11.05
CA LEU A 73 28.80 17.22 -10.31
C LEU A 73 28.87 15.89 -9.55
N ASN A 74 28.44 14.79 -10.18
CA ASN A 74 28.27 13.46 -9.57
C ASN A 74 27.34 13.54 -8.35
N SER A 75 26.21 14.19 -8.50
CA SER A 75 25.26 14.36 -7.44
C SER A 75 24.63 13.01 -7.01
N ALA A 76 24.32 12.86 -5.72
CA ALA A 76 23.83 11.62 -5.15
C ALA A 76 22.51 11.15 -5.79
N ASN A 77 21.62 12.10 -6.13
CA ASN A 77 20.28 11.79 -6.68
C ASN A 77 20.15 12.13 -8.18
N GLY A 78 21.22 12.67 -8.81
CA GLY A 78 21.26 13.03 -10.22
C GLY A 78 20.51 14.31 -10.57
N THR A 79 20.86 14.90 -11.72
CA THR A 79 20.20 16.06 -12.34
C THR A 79 19.31 15.59 -13.49
N TYR A 80 18.09 16.10 -13.59
CA TYR A 80 17.11 15.67 -14.59
C TYR A 80 16.58 16.85 -15.40
N VAL A 81 16.44 16.66 -16.72
CA VAL A 81 15.80 17.59 -17.66
C VAL A 81 14.79 16.79 -18.48
N ASP A 82 13.56 17.27 -18.58
CA ASP A 82 12.45 16.56 -19.26
C ASP A 82 12.31 15.09 -18.82
N GLY A 83 12.55 14.81 -17.52
CA GLY A 83 12.44 13.48 -16.93
C GLY A 83 13.61 12.54 -17.25
N LYS A 84 14.64 12.99 -17.95
CA LYS A 84 15.85 12.21 -18.27
C LYS A 84 17.03 12.68 -17.42
N LYS A 85 17.76 11.72 -16.86
CA LYS A 85 19.00 12.00 -16.15
C LYS A 85 20.05 12.51 -17.13
N ILE A 86 20.76 13.61 -16.76
CA ILE A 86 21.80 14.20 -17.57
C ILE A 86 23.14 14.23 -16.80
N ASP A 87 24.26 14.09 -17.52
CA ASP A 87 25.58 14.35 -17.01
C ASP A 87 26.03 15.76 -17.42
N ARG A 88 25.72 16.15 -18.65
CA ARG A 88 25.94 17.51 -19.21
C ARG A 88 24.96 17.80 -20.33
N LEU A 89 24.53 19.05 -20.46
CA LEU A 89 23.58 19.48 -21.49
C LEU A 89 23.83 20.94 -21.86
N PRO A 90 23.83 21.33 -23.20
CA PRO A 90 23.84 22.72 -23.61
C PRO A 90 22.46 23.37 -23.37
N LEU A 91 22.47 24.63 -22.98
CA LEU A 91 21.26 25.43 -22.79
C LEU A 91 20.90 26.13 -24.09
N THR A 92 20.27 25.39 -25.01
CA THR A 92 19.84 25.90 -26.34
C THR A 92 18.43 26.44 -26.36
N ARG A 93 17.70 26.28 -25.25
CA ARG A 93 16.32 26.76 -25.02
C ARG A 93 16.11 26.91 -23.52
N PRO A 94 15.07 27.61 -23.05
CA PRO A 94 14.72 27.59 -21.63
C PRO A 94 14.52 26.17 -21.12
N LEU A 95 15.13 25.84 -19.98
CA LEU A 95 15.12 24.49 -19.42
C LEU A 95 14.56 24.46 -18.00
N LEU A 96 13.78 23.42 -17.71
CA LEU A 96 13.40 23.02 -16.35
C LEU A 96 14.38 21.94 -15.88
N VAL A 97 15.15 22.25 -14.84
CA VAL A 97 16.17 21.37 -14.25
C VAL A 97 15.69 20.91 -12.88
N GLU A 98 15.56 19.60 -12.69
CA GLU A 98 15.14 18.98 -11.45
C GLU A 98 16.35 18.36 -10.74
N LEU A 99 16.53 18.69 -9.45
CA LEU A 99 17.66 18.25 -8.63
C LEU A 99 17.28 16.98 -7.82
N GLY A 100 17.43 15.82 -8.45
CA GLY A 100 16.93 14.53 -7.92
C GLY A 100 15.46 14.29 -8.28
N VAL A 101 15.07 13.04 -8.42
CA VAL A 101 13.69 12.66 -8.78
C VAL A 101 12.69 13.14 -7.72
N GLY A 102 11.73 13.97 -8.10
CA GLY A 102 10.77 14.59 -7.19
C GLY A 102 11.35 15.76 -6.37
N GLY A 103 12.60 16.16 -6.61
CA GLY A 103 13.32 17.21 -5.91
C GLY A 103 12.99 18.63 -6.39
N PRO A 104 13.78 19.63 -5.95
CA PRO A 104 13.65 21.03 -6.38
C PRO A 104 13.75 21.21 -7.88
N ILE A 105 13.02 22.21 -8.41
CA ILE A 105 12.98 22.55 -9.83
C ILE A 105 13.45 23.98 -10.03
N LEU A 106 14.40 24.14 -10.94
CA LEU A 106 14.91 25.44 -11.37
C LEU A 106 14.55 25.64 -12.86
N PHE A 107 14.22 26.87 -13.19
CA PHE A 107 14.00 27.31 -14.57
C PHE A 107 15.18 28.17 -14.99
N LEU A 108 15.87 27.79 -16.05
CA LEU A 108 17.04 28.48 -16.61
C LEU A 108 16.67 29.07 -17.98
N GLU A 109 16.90 30.36 -18.15
CA GLU A 109 16.54 31.12 -19.35
C GLU A 109 17.65 32.13 -19.66
N GLU A 110 18.12 32.14 -20.92
CA GLU A 110 19.08 33.12 -21.40
C GLU A 110 18.39 34.46 -21.71
N GLU A 111 18.87 35.56 -21.13
CA GLU A 111 18.34 36.89 -21.41
C GLU A 111 18.99 37.43 -22.66
N GLU A 112 18.21 37.77 -23.70
CA GLU A 112 18.71 38.52 -24.85
C GLU A 112 19.17 39.91 -24.39
N SER A 113 20.49 40.18 -24.47
CA SER A 113 21.05 41.48 -24.13
C SER A 113 20.45 42.56 -25.03
N ARG A 114 19.66 43.49 -24.45
CA ARG A 114 19.34 44.74 -25.05
C ARG A 114 20.61 45.59 -25.21
N ALA A 115 21.23 45.56 -26.39
CA ALA A 115 22.17 46.58 -26.74
C ALA A 115 21.38 47.84 -27.08
N GLU A 116 21.59 48.89 -26.28
CA GLU A 116 21.14 50.28 -26.62
C GLU A 116 21.86 50.84 -27.83
N GLU A 117 21.02 51.42 -28.69
CA GLU A 117 21.25 52.48 -29.67
C GLU A 117 22.56 52.53 -30.52
N ALA A 118 22.41 52.19 -31.79
CA ALA A 118 22.89 53.09 -32.88
C ALA A 118 22.32 52.65 -34.23
N THR A 119 21.76 53.65 -34.93
CA THR A 119 21.45 53.74 -36.35
C THR A 119 20.26 52.98 -36.90
N LEU A 120 19.23 53.77 -37.22
CA LEU A 120 18.08 53.50 -38.04
C LEU A 120 18.39 52.83 -39.38
N VAL A 121 18.46 51.54 -39.41
CA VAL A 121 18.09 50.77 -40.61
C VAL A 121 16.76 50.07 -40.27
N LYS A 122 15.66 50.59 -40.82
CA LYS A 122 14.31 49.99 -40.71
C LYS A 122 14.41 48.53 -41.19
N LYS A 123 14.46 47.61 -40.24
CA LYS A 123 14.21 46.20 -40.53
C LYS A 123 12.86 46.10 -41.28
N PRO A 124 12.80 45.41 -42.40
CA PRO A 124 11.50 45.26 -43.09
C PRO A 124 10.49 44.66 -42.08
N PRO A 125 9.31 45.25 -41.97
CA PRO A 125 8.32 44.78 -41.01
C PRO A 125 8.02 43.30 -41.21
N SER A 126 7.90 42.56 -40.13
CA SER A 126 7.56 41.12 -40.16
C SER A 126 6.24 40.91 -40.90
N VAL A 127 6.05 39.72 -41.48
CA VAL A 127 4.79 39.38 -42.18
C VAL A 127 3.59 39.61 -41.26
N THR A 128 3.76 39.44 -39.93
CA THR A 128 2.74 39.69 -38.91
C THR A 128 2.46 41.20 -38.76
N GLU A 129 3.48 42.05 -38.75
CA GLU A 129 3.36 43.51 -38.70
C GLU A 129 2.76 44.08 -39.96
N TYR A 130 3.14 43.53 -41.14
CA TYR A 130 2.49 43.85 -42.41
C TYR A 130 1.00 43.47 -42.39
N ALA A 131 0.69 42.25 -41.86
CA ALA A 131 -0.68 41.80 -41.77
C ALA A 131 -1.52 42.67 -40.81
N GLU A 132 -0.97 43.07 -39.66
CA GLU A 132 -1.65 43.97 -38.72
C GLU A 132 -1.83 45.39 -39.28
N ARG A 133 -0.80 45.93 -39.94
CA ARG A 133 -0.83 47.28 -40.49
C ARG A 133 -1.82 47.45 -41.68
N TYR A 134 -1.90 46.43 -42.51
CA TYR A 134 -2.79 46.48 -43.71
C TYR A 134 -4.12 45.75 -43.53
N PHE A 135 -4.21 44.80 -42.62
CA PHE A 135 -5.39 43.97 -42.40
C PHE A 135 -5.90 44.00 -40.92
N GLY A 136 -5.23 44.70 -40.01
CA GLY A 136 -5.67 44.91 -38.64
C GLY A 136 -6.93 45.79 -38.52
N ARG A 137 -7.64 45.70 -37.40
CA ARG A 137 -8.89 46.45 -37.12
C ARG A 137 -8.69 47.97 -37.05
N SER A 138 -7.47 48.46 -36.87
CA SER A 138 -7.10 49.89 -36.67
C SER A 138 -6.61 50.58 -37.93
N ALA A 139 -6.55 49.93 -39.08
CA ALA A 139 -6.11 50.57 -40.31
C ALA A 139 -7.20 51.51 -40.87
N GLN A 140 -7.12 52.80 -40.52
CA GLN A 140 -7.87 53.92 -41.12
C GLN A 140 -6.97 54.64 -42.11
N GLY A 141 -7.31 54.57 -43.41
CA GLY A 141 -6.68 55.31 -44.49
C GLY A 141 -7.44 55.04 -45.80
N ASP A 142 -7.36 55.96 -46.75
CA ASP A 142 -8.01 55.85 -48.06
C ASP A 142 -7.44 54.64 -48.84
N ILE A 143 -8.18 53.54 -48.84
CA ILE A 143 -7.73 52.22 -49.33
C ILE A 143 -8.40 52.00 -50.68
N GLY A 144 -7.59 51.85 -51.73
CA GLY A 144 -8.09 51.54 -53.04
C GLY A 144 -8.92 50.24 -53.09
N GLN A 145 -9.89 50.16 -54.00
CA GLN A 145 -10.87 49.05 -54.13
C GLN A 145 -10.21 47.64 -54.09
N HIS A 146 -9.06 47.51 -54.75
CA HIS A 146 -8.30 46.21 -54.77
C HIS A 146 -7.83 45.78 -53.40
N THR A 147 -7.31 46.68 -52.57
CA THR A 147 -6.84 46.41 -51.20
C THR A 147 -8.00 46.07 -50.25
N MET A 148 -9.18 46.68 -50.51
CA MET A 148 -10.41 46.39 -49.80
C MET A 148 -10.91 44.93 -50.03
N LEU A 149 -10.84 44.48 -51.29
CA LEU A 149 -11.20 43.11 -51.68
C LEU A 149 -10.24 42.09 -51.09
N LEU A 150 -8.92 42.32 -51.08
CA LEU A 150 -7.92 41.48 -50.46
C LEU A 150 -8.14 41.38 -48.96
N ARG A 151 -8.45 42.51 -48.28
CA ARG A 151 -8.79 42.56 -46.88
C ARG A 151 -10.02 41.72 -46.53
N GLN A 152 -11.07 41.82 -47.33
CA GLN A 152 -12.29 41.00 -47.15
C GLN A 152 -12.00 39.51 -47.35
N ALA A 153 -11.19 39.14 -48.35
CA ALA A 153 -10.79 37.76 -48.59
C ALA A 153 -9.95 37.17 -47.42
N PHE A 154 -8.99 37.95 -46.92
CA PHE A 154 -8.16 37.56 -45.77
C PHE A 154 -8.99 37.36 -44.51
N LEU A 155 -9.92 38.28 -44.20
CA LEU A 155 -10.81 38.16 -43.03
C LEU A 155 -11.76 36.97 -43.17
N ARG A 156 -12.22 36.63 -44.36
CA ARG A 156 -13.04 35.44 -44.62
C ARG A 156 -12.22 34.15 -44.41
N LEU A 157 -10.99 34.09 -44.92
CA LEU A 157 -10.07 32.94 -44.71
C LEU A 157 -9.74 32.76 -43.24
N GLN A 158 -9.41 33.84 -42.53
CA GLN A 158 -9.10 33.82 -41.10
C GLN A 158 -10.31 33.37 -40.27
N LYS A 159 -11.50 33.83 -40.60
CA LYS A 159 -12.75 33.41 -39.95
C LYS A 159 -13.04 31.92 -40.20
N LYS A 160 -12.81 31.44 -41.43
CA LYS A 160 -12.99 30.02 -41.82
C LYS A 160 -11.96 29.12 -41.09
N GLN A 161 -10.72 29.57 -40.97
CA GLN A 161 -9.67 28.83 -40.25
C GLN A 161 -9.92 28.76 -38.74
N LYS A 162 -10.29 29.92 -38.13
CA LYS A 162 -10.68 29.96 -36.71
C LYS A 162 -11.90 29.08 -36.42
N SER A 163 -12.88 29.03 -37.35
CA SER A 163 -14.02 28.13 -37.19
C SER A 163 -13.65 26.67 -37.22
N LYS A 164 -12.73 26.23 -38.10
CA LYS A 164 -12.23 24.84 -38.15
C LYS A 164 -11.53 24.47 -36.87
N TYR A 165 -10.63 25.31 -36.32
CA TYR A 165 -9.95 25.05 -35.07
C TYR A 165 -10.92 24.99 -33.87
N ARG A 166 -11.96 25.86 -33.87
CA ARG A 166 -12.99 25.78 -32.81
C ARG A 166 -13.76 24.47 -32.86
N ILE A 167 -14.07 23.93 -34.03
CA ILE A 167 -14.74 22.63 -34.18
C ILE A 167 -13.83 21.51 -33.71
N ILE A 168 -12.54 21.53 -34.07
CA ILE A 168 -11.55 20.53 -33.62
C ILE A 168 -11.40 20.58 -32.12
N ILE A 169 -11.22 21.75 -31.52
CA ILE A 169 -11.10 21.93 -30.06
C ILE A 169 -12.38 21.46 -29.36
N ALA A 170 -13.56 21.80 -29.88
CA ALA A 170 -14.82 21.33 -29.34
C ALA A 170 -14.96 19.80 -29.43
N GLY A 171 -14.49 19.19 -30.52
CA GLY A 171 -14.46 17.74 -30.71
C GLY A 171 -13.53 17.05 -29.71
N ILE A 172 -12.32 17.59 -29.51
CA ILE A 172 -11.36 17.07 -28.49
C ILE A 172 -11.93 17.24 -27.09
N ALA A 173 -12.52 18.40 -26.77
CA ALA A 173 -13.14 18.62 -25.46
C ALA A 173 -14.32 17.65 -25.19
N ALA A 174 -15.16 17.42 -26.20
CA ALA A 174 -16.26 16.45 -26.10
C ALA A 174 -15.74 15.02 -25.92
N LEU A 175 -14.67 14.63 -26.62
CA LEU A 175 -14.01 13.32 -26.43
C LEU A 175 -13.45 13.17 -25.02
N LEU A 176 -12.78 14.19 -24.50
CA LEU A 176 -12.24 14.18 -23.12
C LEU A 176 -13.35 14.09 -22.08
N ILE A 177 -14.46 14.80 -22.25
CA ILE A 177 -15.63 14.72 -21.37
C ILE A 177 -16.25 13.31 -21.43
N MET A 178 -16.37 12.74 -22.63
CA MET A 178 -16.91 11.40 -22.82
C MET A 178 -16.03 10.34 -22.17
N THR A 179 -14.70 10.40 -22.35
CA THR A 179 -13.76 9.47 -21.73
C THR A 179 -13.73 9.62 -20.22
N ALA A 180 -13.80 10.85 -19.68
CA ALA A 180 -13.90 11.09 -18.24
C ALA A 180 -15.23 10.57 -17.69
N GLY A 181 -16.35 10.80 -18.37
CA GLY A 181 -17.66 10.27 -18.01
C GLY A 181 -17.69 8.75 -18.02
N PHE A 182 -17.10 8.11 -19.03
CA PHE A 182 -16.97 6.66 -19.10
C PHE A 182 -16.09 6.11 -17.97
N ALA A 183 -14.98 6.76 -17.65
CA ALA A 183 -14.11 6.37 -16.53
C ALA A 183 -14.85 6.46 -15.18
N LEU A 184 -15.60 7.54 -14.95
CA LEU A 184 -16.43 7.70 -13.75
C LEU A 184 -17.53 6.65 -13.66
N PHE A 185 -18.20 6.34 -14.77
CA PHE A 185 -19.21 5.28 -14.85
C PHE A 185 -18.60 3.90 -14.51
N GLN A 186 -17.45 3.56 -15.10
CA GLN A 186 -16.73 2.31 -14.79
C GLN A 186 -16.32 2.25 -13.32
N GLN A 187 -15.80 3.36 -12.77
CA GLN A 187 -15.41 3.42 -11.36
C GLN A 187 -16.61 3.22 -10.42
N ARG A 188 -17.76 3.82 -10.75
CA ARG A 188 -19.01 3.64 -10.00
C ARG A 188 -19.47 2.18 -10.04
N ARG A 189 -19.48 1.57 -11.21
CA ARG A 189 -19.85 0.16 -11.40
C ARG A 189 -18.94 -0.79 -10.60
N ILE A 190 -17.63 -0.55 -10.59
CA ILE A 190 -16.69 -1.35 -9.80
C ILE A 190 -16.97 -1.18 -8.30
N ARG A 191 -17.28 0.03 -7.83
CA ARG A 191 -17.64 0.28 -6.42
C ARG A 191 -18.92 -0.47 -6.02
N GLU A 192 -19.94 -0.44 -6.87
CA GLU A 192 -21.20 -1.15 -6.64
C GLU A 192 -20.98 -2.66 -6.58
N GLN A 193 -20.25 -3.23 -7.53
CA GLN A 193 -19.90 -4.66 -7.52
C GLN A 193 -19.10 -5.05 -6.28
N LYS A 194 -18.14 -4.22 -5.87
CA LYS A 194 -17.37 -4.41 -4.63
C LYS A 194 -18.28 -4.41 -3.42
N GLN A 195 -19.23 -3.49 -3.33
CA GLN A 195 -20.16 -3.42 -2.21
C GLN A 195 -21.09 -4.63 -2.15
N ILE A 196 -21.57 -5.11 -3.29
CA ILE A 196 -22.36 -6.35 -3.37
C ILE A 196 -21.55 -7.54 -2.85
N ALA A 197 -20.29 -7.69 -3.27
CA ALA A 197 -19.43 -8.77 -2.78
C ALA A 197 -19.16 -8.65 -1.27
N ILE A 198 -18.93 -7.45 -0.75
CA ILE A 198 -18.78 -7.23 0.71
C ILE A 198 -20.06 -7.65 1.46
N ASN A 199 -21.21 -7.26 0.97
CA ASN A 199 -22.49 -7.62 1.59
C ASN A 199 -22.69 -9.14 1.58
N LEU A 200 -22.42 -9.79 0.44
CA LEU A 200 -22.51 -11.25 0.33
C LEU A 200 -21.58 -11.95 1.33
N PHE A 201 -20.35 -11.47 1.49
CA PHE A 201 -19.42 -12.01 2.50
C PHE A 201 -20.01 -11.96 3.91
N TYR A 202 -20.57 -10.83 4.31
CA TYR A 202 -21.13 -10.68 5.66
C TYR A 202 -22.47 -11.42 5.83
N GLU A 203 -23.25 -11.63 4.77
CA GLU A 203 -24.41 -12.52 4.78
C GLU A 203 -24.00 -13.97 5.01
N MET A 204 -22.95 -14.44 4.32
CA MET A 204 -22.36 -15.77 4.58
C MET A 204 -21.91 -15.91 6.03
N LYS A 205 -21.26 -14.89 6.60
CA LYS A 205 -20.86 -14.86 8.01
C LYS A 205 -22.07 -14.96 8.95
N ASN A 206 -23.14 -14.25 8.67
CA ASN A 206 -24.39 -14.36 9.43
C ASN A 206 -25.00 -15.77 9.34
N MET A 207 -24.94 -16.41 8.17
CA MET A 207 -25.39 -17.82 8.02
C MET A 207 -24.52 -18.77 8.83
N GLU A 208 -23.18 -18.62 8.79
CA GLU A 208 -22.27 -19.42 9.62
C GLU A 208 -22.61 -19.31 11.11
N LEU A 209 -22.88 -18.09 11.59
CA LEU A 209 -23.30 -17.82 12.96
C LEU A 209 -24.61 -18.57 13.32
N LYS A 210 -25.61 -18.48 12.46
CA LYS A 210 -26.90 -19.15 12.68
C LYS A 210 -26.75 -20.66 12.66
N ILE A 211 -26.04 -21.22 11.69
CA ILE A 211 -25.80 -22.66 11.57
C ILE A 211 -25.07 -23.18 12.81
N SER A 212 -24.04 -22.45 13.28
CA SER A 212 -23.29 -22.83 14.48
C SER A 212 -24.18 -22.84 15.72
N SER A 213 -24.96 -21.79 15.94
CA SER A 213 -25.86 -21.69 17.08
C SER A 213 -27.00 -22.78 17.07
N LEU A 214 -27.57 -23.06 15.89
CA LEU A 214 -28.54 -24.10 15.73
C LEU A 214 -27.97 -25.50 16.02
N ARG A 215 -26.76 -25.78 15.49
CA ARG A 215 -26.07 -27.06 15.72
C ARG A 215 -25.81 -27.30 17.20
N ILE A 216 -25.36 -26.33 17.93
CA ILE A 216 -25.11 -26.44 19.38
C ILE A 216 -26.41 -26.75 20.10
N GLY A 217 -27.46 -25.99 19.86
CA GLY A 217 -28.79 -26.22 20.47
C GLY A 217 -29.41 -27.59 20.14
N LEU A 218 -29.19 -28.09 18.90
CA LEU A 218 -29.72 -29.39 18.48
C LEU A 218 -28.94 -30.56 19.08
N VAL A 219 -27.63 -30.44 19.20
CA VAL A 219 -26.78 -31.46 19.86
C VAL A 219 -27.13 -31.56 21.35
N GLU A 220 -27.29 -30.43 22.02
CA GLU A 220 -27.68 -30.37 23.43
C GLU A 220 -29.08 -30.95 23.66
N ALA A 221 -30.01 -30.79 22.69
CA ALA A 221 -31.37 -31.30 22.77
C ALA A 221 -31.56 -32.74 22.28
N GLY A 222 -30.51 -33.39 21.74
CA GLY A 222 -30.58 -34.78 21.22
C GLY A 222 -31.45 -34.97 19.98
N LYS A 223 -31.73 -33.89 19.23
CA LYS A 223 -32.66 -33.87 18.10
C LYS A 223 -31.97 -34.12 16.76
N THR A 224 -31.78 -35.40 16.42
CA THR A 224 -31.04 -35.79 15.20
C THR A 224 -31.78 -35.49 13.88
N GLN A 225 -33.11 -35.38 13.86
CA GLN A 225 -33.86 -35.13 12.64
C GLN A 225 -33.72 -33.66 12.16
N GLU A 226 -33.62 -32.73 13.07
CA GLU A 226 -33.44 -31.30 12.76
C GLU A 226 -32.01 -31.00 12.29
N LEU A 227 -31.04 -31.92 12.44
CA LEU A 227 -29.67 -31.79 11.89
C LEU A 227 -29.65 -31.77 10.36
N LYS A 228 -30.68 -32.33 9.66
CA LYS A 228 -30.79 -32.25 8.20
C LYS A 228 -30.97 -30.81 7.69
N GLU A 229 -31.76 -30.00 8.40
CA GLU A 229 -31.93 -28.58 8.05
C GLU A 229 -30.60 -27.79 8.17
N VAL A 230 -29.76 -28.20 9.13
CA VAL A 230 -28.43 -27.64 9.28
C VAL A 230 -27.54 -28.04 8.10
N GLU A 231 -27.60 -29.29 7.64
CA GLU A 231 -26.84 -29.77 6.47
C GLU A 231 -27.26 -29.04 5.18
N GLU A 232 -28.57 -28.86 4.95
CA GLU A 232 -29.08 -28.07 3.82
C GLU A 232 -28.55 -26.61 3.85
N SER A 233 -28.57 -26.02 5.04
CA SER A 233 -28.03 -24.65 5.24
C SER A 233 -26.52 -24.60 4.97
N GLU A 234 -25.76 -25.65 5.31
CA GLU A 234 -24.33 -25.76 5.00
C GLU A 234 -24.08 -25.89 3.48
N ILE A 235 -24.91 -26.64 2.77
CA ILE A 235 -24.83 -26.74 1.30
C ILE A 235 -25.06 -25.36 0.66
N GLN A 236 -26.09 -24.65 1.12
CA GLN A 236 -26.37 -23.28 0.64
C GLN A 236 -25.21 -22.31 0.93
N LEU A 237 -24.63 -22.39 2.12
CA LEU A 237 -23.46 -21.59 2.50
C LEU A 237 -22.25 -21.87 1.58
N ASN A 238 -21.99 -23.15 1.27
CA ASN A 238 -20.91 -23.54 0.38
C ASN A 238 -21.12 -23.04 -1.06
N LYS A 239 -22.38 -22.99 -1.52
CA LYS A 239 -22.71 -22.36 -2.81
C LYS A 239 -22.41 -20.86 -2.78
N SER A 240 -22.87 -20.17 -1.75
CA SER A 240 -22.60 -18.71 -1.58
C SER A 240 -21.10 -18.39 -1.51
N ARG A 241 -20.29 -19.28 -0.90
CA ARG A 241 -18.82 -19.16 -0.91
C ARG A 241 -18.25 -19.20 -2.32
N LYS A 242 -18.70 -20.14 -3.17
CA LYS A 242 -18.25 -20.22 -4.57
C LYS A 242 -18.64 -18.97 -5.37
N ASP A 243 -19.85 -18.48 -5.18
CA ASP A 243 -20.33 -17.26 -5.85
C ASP A 243 -19.53 -16.02 -5.41
N TYR A 244 -19.19 -15.96 -4.13
CA TYR A 244 -18.30 -14.92 -3.60
C TYR A 244 -16.90 -15.00 -4.22
N ASP A 245 -16.30 -16.18 -4.27
CA ASP A 245 -14.97 -16.40 -4.86
C ASP A 245 -14.91 -15.93 -6.31
N GLN A 246 -15.91 -16.29 -7.12
CA GLN A 246 -16.02 -15.82 -8.51
C GLN A 246 -16.16 -14.29 -8.59
N SER A 247 -16.89 -13.69 -7.65
CA SER A 247 -17.05 -12.23 -7.60
C SER A 247 -15.74 -11.51 -7.28
N VAL A 248 -14.98 -12.03 -6.33
CA VAL A 248 -13.66 -11.50 -5.96
C VAL A 248 -12.66 -11.64 -7.10
N GLU A 249 -12.64 -12.79 -7.78
CA GLU A 249 -11.79 -13.02 -8.94
C GLU A 249 -12.06 -12.00 -10.07
N LYS A 250 -13.34 -11.77 -10.38
CA LYS A 250 -13.75 -10.75 -11.37
C LYS A 250 -13.33 -9.33 -10.96
N LEU A 251 -13.37 -9.00 -9.68
CA LEU A 251 -12.96 -7.70 -9.15
C LEU A 251 -11.43 -7.56 -9.08
N GLY A 252 -10.71 -8.63 -8.77
CA GLY A 252 -9.23 -8.65 -8.66
C GLY A 252 -8.50 -8.59 -9.99
N GLY A 253 -9.12 -9.02 -11.09
CA GLY A 253 -8.49 -9.16 -12.40
C GLY A 253 -8.04 -7.85 -13.09
N LYS A 254 -8.31 -6.68 -12.51
CA LYS A 254 -7.93 -5.37 -13.07
C LYS A 254 -6.76 -4.67 -12.36
N LYS A 255 -6.35 -5.14 -11.18
CA LYS A 255 -5.22 -4.57 -10.43
C LYS A 255 -4.10 -5.59 -10.33
N LYS A 256 -2.91 -5.24 -10.82
CA LYS A 256 -1.71 -6.06 -10.68
C LYS A 256 -1.26 -6.01 -9.19
N MET A 257 -1.78 -6.94 -8.36
CA MET A 257 -1.37 -7.09 -6.96
C MET A 257 -0.01 -7.79 -6.88
N SER A 258 0.81 -7.40 -5.90
CA SER A 258 2.03 -8.13 -5.59
C SER A 258 1.70 -9.52 -5.01
N GLU A 259 2.66 -10.45 -5.04
CA GLU A 259 2.46 -11.77 -4.47
C GLU A 259 2.21 -11.71 -2.96
N ASP A 260 2.93 -10.85 -2.24
CA ASP A 260 2.64 -10.57 -0.82
C ASP A 260 1.19 -10.17 -0.58
N GLU A 261 0.67 -9.22 -1.39
CA GLU A 261 -0.72 -8.76 -1.24
C GLU A 261 -1.70 -9.91 -1.41
N LYS A 262 -1.48 -10.78 -2.41
CA LYS A 262 -2.35 -11.95 -2.63
C LYS A 262 -2.33 -12.91 -1.44
N LEU A 263 -1.15 -13.21 -0.90
CA LEU A 263 -1.00 -14.10 0.26
C LEU A 263 -1.63 -13.48 1.51
N ILE A 264 -1.44 -12.20 1.76
CA ILE A 264 -2.04 -11.47 2.88
C ILE A 264 -3.58 -11.51 2.78
N LEU A 265 -4.14 -11.25 1.59
CA LEU A 265 -5.58 -11.28 1.36
C LEU A 265 -6.16 -12.69 1.50
N LYS A 266 -5.44 -13.71 1.01
CA LYS A 266 -5.81 -15.12 1.17
C LYS A 266 -5.92 -15.49 2.66
N VAL A 267 -4.92 -15.15 3.46
CA VAL A 267 -4.92 -15.45 4.90
C VAL A 267 -5.98 -14.64 5.65
N ALA A 268 -6.23 -13.39 5.26
CA ALA A 268 -7.32 -12.60 5.82
C ALA A 268 -8.67 -13.32 5.64
N ARG A 269 -8.94 -13.84 4.44
CA ARG A 269 -10.15 -14.64 4.16
C ARG A 269 -10.22 -15.91 5.00
N ILE A 270 -9.10 -16.63 5.16
CA ILE A 270 -9.05 -17.86 5.98
C ILE A 270 -9.45 -17.57 7.43
N PHE A 271 -9.02 -16.43 7.98
CA PHE A 271 -9.43 -16.00 9.31
C PHE A 271 -10.78 -15.28 9.34
N GLY A 272 -11.53 -15.30 8.23
CA GLY A 272 -12.89 -14.77 8.19
C GLY A 272 -12.96 -13.24 8.10
N GLU A 273 -11.89 -12.61 7.65
CA GLU A 273 -11.88 -11.18 7.34
C GLU A 273 -12.21 -10.94 5.87
N CYS A 274 -13.03 -9.94 5.60
CA CYS A 274 -13.39 -9.58 4.22
C CYS A 274 -12.21 -8.88 3.55
N GLU A 275 -11.53 -9.54 2.63
CA GLU A 275 -10.36 -9.01 1.92
C GLU A 275 -10.67 -7.75 1.09
N LEU A 276 -11.93 -7.56 0.72
CA LEU A 276 -12.38 -6.37 0.00
C LEU A 276 -12.57 -5.14 0.91
N ASN A 277 -12.59 -5.33 2.23
CA ASN A 277 -12.89 -4.30 3.21
C ASN A 277 -11.79 -4.10 4.26
N LEU A 278 -10.55 -4.47 3.94
CA LEU A 278 -9.42 -4.28 4.84
C LEU A 278 -9.07 -2.79 5.01
N PRO A 279 -8.64 -2.37 6.20
CA PRO A 279 -8.28 -0.98 6.47
C PRO A 279 -7.05 -0.53 5.66
N ARG A 280 -6.98 0.77 5.40
CA ARG A 280 -5.79 1.36 4.77
C ARG A 280 -4.57 1.13 5.66
N GLY A 281 -3.46 0.70 5.07
CA GLY A 281 -2.22 0.41 5.81
C GLY A 281 -2.12 -1.02 6.36
N PHE A 282 -3.18 -1.85 6.30
CA PHE A 282 -3.14 -3.22 6.79
C PHE A 282 -2.00 -4.06 6.17
N VAL A 283 -1.89 -4.04 4.84
CA VAL A 283 -0.82 -4.76 4.12
C VAL A 283 0.57 -4.30 4.58
N HIS A 284 0.73 -2.99 4.77
CA HIS A 284 1.99 -2.42 5.27
C HIS A 284 2.31 -2.91 6.69
N GLU A 285 1.30 -2.94 7.55
CA GLU A 285 1.45 -3.40 8.93
C GLU A 285 1.81 -4.89 8.97
N VAL A 286 1.15 -5.74 8.19
CA VAL A 286 1.50 -7.16 8.09
C VAL A 286 2.95 -7.35 7.62
N ARG A 287 3.39 -6.59 6.60
CA ARG A 287 4.79 -6.63 6.14
C ARG A 287 5.77 -6.27 7.25
N ARG A 288 5.43 -5.33 8.11
CA ARG A 288 6.26 -4.96 9.27
C ARG A 288 6.48 -6.16 10.21
N TYR A 289 5.45 -7.00 10.44
CA TYR A 289 5.58 -8.22 11.25
C TYR A 289 6.27 -9.36 10.50
N ILE A 290 6.07 -9.49 9.18
CA ILE A 290 6.86 -10.41 8.35
C ILE A 290 8.35 -10.10 8.50
N ASN A 291 8.76 -8.81 8.40
CA ASN A 291 10.14 -8.39 8.58
C ASN A 291 10.69 -8.74 9.99
N LYS A 292 9.85 -8.66 11.05
CA LYS A 292 10.24 -9.10 12.39
C LYS A 292 10.54 -10.60 12.43
N TRP A 293 9.73 -11.44 11.80
CA TRP A 293 10.02 -12.87 11.70
C TRP A 293 11.29 -13.15 10.90
N GLN A 294 11.52 -12.46 9.82
CA GLN A 294 12.73 -12.59 9.00
C GLN A 294 14.00 -12.15 9.74
N SER A 295 13.90 -11.23 10.71
CA SER A 295 15.06 -10.74 11.46
C SER A 295 15.62 -11.75 12.46
N THR A 296 14.94 -12.88 12.68
CA THR A 296 15.33 -13.91 13.65
C THR A 296 15.20 -15.30 13.03
N LYS A 297 15.90 -16.28 13.64
CA LYS A 297 15.74 -17.70 13.30
C LYS A 297 14.59 -18.38 14.06
N LEU A 298 13.85 -17.62 14.88
CA LEU A 298 12.86 -18.20 15.79
C LEU A 298 11.78 -18.99 15.04
N MET A 299 11.19 -18.42 14.01
CA MET A 299 10.15 -19.09 13.23
C MET A 299 10.67 -20.37 12.57
N ALA A 300 11.81 -20.29 11.87
CA ALA A 300 12.40 -21.45 11.18
C ALA A 300 12.70 -22.60 12.15
N ASN A 301 13.33 -22.29 13.30
CA ASN A 301 13.64 -23.28 14.32
C ASN A 301 12.38 -23.90 14.93
N SER A 302 11.36 -23.08 15.16
CA SER A 302 10.09 -23.55 15.75
C SER A 302 9.30 -24.43 14.77
N ILE A 303 9.26 -24.08 13.48
CA ILE A 303 8.62 -24.92 12.45
C ILE A 303 9.38 -26.24 12.28
N ALA A 304 10.72 -26.23 12.27
CA ALA A 304 11.52 -27.44 12.22
C ALA A 304 11.18 -28.39 13.39
N LYS A 305 11.11 -27.84 14.63
CA LYS A 305 10.69 -28.60 15.81
C LYS A 305 9.26 -29.14 15.69
N ALA A 306 8.32 -28.37 15.15
CA ALA A 306 6.97 -28.83 14.94
C ALA A 306 6.94 -30.02 13.98
N LYS A 307 7.64 -29.93 12.83
CA LYS A 307 7.73 -31.00 11.83
C LYS A 307 8.40 -32.28 12.40
N GLU A 308 9.51 -32.12 13.12
CA GLU A 308 10.19 -33.26 13.77
C GLU A 308 9.27 -34.08 14.68
N ASN A 309 8.37 -33.39 15.40
CA ASN A 309 7.42 -33.98 16.34
C ASN A 309 6.02 -34.23 15.75
N LYS A 310 5.81 -33.93 14.47
CA LYS A 310 4.51 -34.02 13.76
C LYS A 310 3.38 -33.21 14.39
N TYR A 311 3.72 -32.11 15.08
CA TYR A 311 2.74 -31.27 15.77
C TYR A 311 1.78 -30.58 14.78
N GLU A 312 2.23 -30.24 13.59
CA GLU A 312 1.42 -29.56 12.57
C GLU A 312 0.22 -30.43 12.15
N VAL A 313 0.42 -31.73 11.98
CA VAL A 313 -0.63 -32.68 11.58
C VAL A 313 -1.65 -32.84 12.71
N ASP A 314 -1.19 -33.08 13.93
CA ASP A 314 -2.08 -33.33 15.06
C ASP A 314 -2.85 -32.07 15.48
N ILE A 315 -2.20 -30.91 15.51
CA ILE A 315 -2.86 -29.62 15.77
C ILE A 315 -3.93 -29.34 14.73
N ALA A 316 -3.58 -29.42 13.44
CA ALA A 316 -4.50 -29.12 12.37
C ALA A 316 -5.71 -30.10 12.37
N LYS A 317 -5.48 -31.38 12.70
CA LYS A 317 -6.53 -32.39 12.83
C LYS A 317 -7.51 -32.08 13.98
N GLU A 318 -7.00 -31.66 15.15
CA GLU A 318 -7.87 -31.30 16.28
C GLU A 318 -8.63 -29.99 15.98
N LEU A 319 -7.98 -28.98 15.34
CA LEU A 319 -8.65 -27.77 14.90
C LEU A 319 -9.77 -28.07 13.89
N ALA A 320 -9.50 -28.93 12.90
CA ALA A 320 -10.48 -29.33 11.90
C ALA A 320 -11.68 -30.08 12.50
N ARG A 321 -11.45 -30.95 13.51
CA ARG A 321 -12.55 -31.59 14.28
C ARG A 321 -13.49 -30.58 14.91
N GLN A 322 -12.96 -29.42 15.29
CA GLN A 322 -13.72 -28.28 15.81
C GLN A 322 -14.20 -27.32 14.72
N LYS A 323 -14.03 -27.65 13.43
CA LYS A 323 -14.37 -26.78 12.27
C LYS A 323 -13.70 -25.41 12.35
N LEU A 324 -12.48 -25.36 12.83
CA LEU A 324 -11.64 -24.18 12.91
C LEU A 324 -10.61 -24.17 11.79
N PRO A 325 -10.19 -22.99 11.31
CA PRO A 325 -9.09 -22.88 10.37
C PRO A 325 -7.81 -23.53 10.91
N PRO A 326 -7.13 -24.41 10.14
CA PRO A 326 -5.89 -25.04 10.57
C PRO A 326 -4.78 -24.01 10.84
N HIS A 327 -4.92 -22.81 10.33
CA HIS A 327 -3.97 -21.70 10.51
C HIS A 327 -3.90 -21.19 11.98
N PHE A 328 -4.82 -21.55 12.84
CA PHE A 328 -4.64 -21.39 14.31
C PHE A 328 -3.46 -22.19 14.87
N PHE A 329 -2.85 -23.07 14.08
CA PHE A 329 -1.54 -23.66 14.35
C PHE A 329 -0.48 -22.63 14.74
N TYR A 330 -0.47 -21.46 14.09
CA TYR A 330 0.50 -20.39 14.37
C TYR A 330 0.26 -19.71 15.73
N LEU A 331 -0.86 -19.98 16.40
CA LEU A 331 -1.08 -19.54 17.78
C LEU A 331 -0.13 -20.29 18.74
N ALA A 332 0.06 -21.62 18.59
CA ALA A 332 1.02 -22.37 19.37
C ALA A 332 2.49 -21.94 19.12
N LEU A 333 2.80 -21.49 17.91
CA LEU A 333 4.07 -20.84 17.60
C LEU A 333 4.27 -19.58 18.46
N GLN A 334 3.27 -18.70 18.49
CA GLN A 334 3.32 -17.43 19.24
C GLN A 334 3.36 -17.66 20.75
N GLU A 335 2.62 -18.65 21.27
CA GLU A 335 2.52 -18.93 22.71
C GLU A 335 3.81 -19.49 23.28
N SER A 336 4.40 -20.49 22.64
CA SER A 336 5.51 -21.25 23.25
C SER A 336 6.58 -21.70 22.26
N SER A 337 6.54 -21.28 21.00
CA SER A 337 7.40 -21.84 19.94
C SER A 337 7.30 -23.38 19.89
N PHE A 338 6.09 -23.90 19.98
CA PHE A 338 5.76 -25.33 20.03
C PHE A 338 6.48 -26.08 21.16
N ASN A 339 6.58 -25.48 22.35
CA ASN A 339 7.18 -26.11 23.50
C ASN A 339 6.13 -26.64 24.53
N PRO A 340 5.84 -27.95 24.57
CA PRO A 340 4.86 -28.48 25.53
C PRO A 340 5.33 -28.35 26.99
N ARG A 341 6.62 -28.14 27.25
CA ARG A 341 7.16 -27.94 28.60
C ARG A 341 7.30 -26.46 28.99
N ALA A 342 6.74 -25.55 28.22
CA ALA A 342 6.82 -24.12 28.51
C ALA A 342 6.17 -23.78 29.85
N CYS A 343 6.79 -22.84 30.57
CA CYS A 343 6.26 -22.24 31.79
C CYS A 343 6.45 -20.72 31.65
N GLY A 344 5.37 -19.99 31.71
CA GLY A 344 5.36 -18.52 31.59
C GLY A 344 5.73 -17.81 32.90
N PRO A 345 5.79 -16.49 32.86
CA PRO A 345 5.97 -15.65 34.04
C PRO A 345 4.75 -15.73 34.95
N PRO A 346 4.88 -15.32 36.21
CA PRO A 346 3.77 -15.26 37.14
C PRO A 346 2.73 -14.25 36.68
N THR A 347 1.47 -14.65 36.68
CA THR A 347 0.33 -13.78 36.44
C THR A 347 -0.58 -13.78 37.67
N ARG A 348 -1.52 -12.84 37.75
CA ARG A 348 -2.57 -12.83 38.78
C ARG A 348 -3.48 -14.08 38.74
N PHE A 349 -3.44 -14.85 37.66
CA PHE A 349 -4.20 -16.08 37.47
C PHE A 349 -3.36 -17.36 37.61
N GLY A 350 -2.14 -17.25 38.17
CA GLY A 350 -1.15 -18.32 38.24
C GLY A 350 -0.23 -18.36 37.02
N PHE A 351 0.54 -19.45 36.91
CA PHE A 351 1.49 -19.63 35.81
C PHE A 351 0.79 -20.27 34.60
N ALA A 352 0.92 -19.63 33.48
CA ALA A 352 0.54 -20.22 32.18
C ALA A 352 1.55 -21.31 31.81
N LYS A 353 1.07 -22.50 31.38
CA LYS A 353 1.92 -23.65 31.10
C LYS A 353 1.53 -24.40 29.83
N GLY A 354 2.49 -25.16 29.32
CA GLY A 354 2.33 -26.01 28.17
C GLY A 354 2.43 -25.30 26.83
N MET A 355 2.24 -26.04 25.73
CA MET A 355 2.34 -25.51 24.38
C MET A 355 1.38 -24.34 24.13
N TRP A 356 0.21 -24.37 24.72
CA TRP A 356 -0.89 -23.43 24.56
C TRP A 356 -0.97 -22.37 25.66
N MET A 357 -0.02 -22.36 26.58
CA MET A 357 0.09 -21.40 27.67
C MET A 357 -1.21 -21.24 28.50
N PHE A 358 -1.88 -22.35 28.81
CA PHE A 358 -3.07 -22.34 29.64
C PHE A 358 -2.81 -21.85 31.04
N ILE A 359 -3.59 -20.89 31.53
CA ILE A 359 -3.69 -20.60 32.97
C ILE A 359 -4.50 -21.71 33.70
N PRO A 360 -4.31 -21.92 34.99
CA PRO A 360 -4.93 -23.04 35.69
C PRO A 360 -6.45 -23.13 35.53
N ASP A 361 -7.16 -22.06 35.80
CA ASP A 361 -8.64 -22.04 35.74
C ASP A 361 -9.19 -22.39 34.36
N THR A 362 -8.60 -21.81 33.30
CA THR A 362 -9.00 -22.12 31.92
C THR A 362 -8.69 -23.57 31.56
N ALA A 363 -7.53 -24.10 32.02
CA ALA A 363 -7.18 -25.51 31.81
C ALA A 363 -8.21 -26.46 32.39
N VAL A 364 -8.59 -26.24 33.65
CA VAL A 364 -9.63 -27.05 34.33
C VAL A 364 -10.98 -26.93 33.63
N GLN A 365 -11.38 -25.72 33.24
CA GLN A 365 -12.63 -25.51 32.52
C GLN A 365 -12.71 -26.32 31.20
N TYR A 366 -11.56 -26.51 30.53
CA TYR A 366 -11.50 -27.31 29.30
C TYR A 366 -11.02 -28.75 29.51
N GLY A 367 -11.13 -29.25 30.76
CA GLY A 367 -11.01 -30.66 31.12
C GLY A 367 -9.57 -31.14 31.25
N LEU A 368 -8.62 -30.26 31.58
CA LEU A 368 -7.24 -30.64 31.92
C LEU A 368 -7.07 -30.76 33.43
N GLN A 369 -6.35 -31.79 33.86
CA GLN A 369 -5.92 -31.95 35.25
C GLN A 369 -4.70 -31.08 35.52
N ILE A 370 -4.70 -30.42 36.68
CA ILE A 370 -3.61 -29.56 37.14
C ILE A 370 -2.74 -30.30 38.09
N GLY A 371 -1.43 -30.30 37.86
CA GLY A 371 -0.45 -30.93 38.76
C GLY A 371 -0.16 -30.09 40.01
N GLU A 372 0.50 -30.70 40.98
CA GLU A 372 0.82 -30.07 42.27
C GLU A 372 1.74 -28.85 42.15
N LEU A 373 2.62 -28.84 41.11
CA LEU A 373 3.54 -27.72 40.85
C LEU A 373 2.90 -26.57 40.05
N HIS A 374 1.56 -26.49 39.97
CA HIS A 374 0.87 -25.47 39.14
C HIS A 374 1.17 -24.03 39.57
N GLN A 375 1.52 -23.81 40.87
CA GLN A 375 1.91 -22.51 41.41
C GLN A 375 3.42 -22.20 41.28
N LEU A 376 4.17 -23.03 40.57
CA LEU A 376 5.61 -22.85 40.37
C LEU A 376 5.93 -22.80 38.86
N PRO A 377 6.94 -22.01 38.43
CA PRO A 377 7.37 -21.94 37.03
C PRO A 377 8.23 -23.15 36.64
N ARG A 378 7.73 -24.34 36.91
CA ARG A 378 8.43 -25.62 36.67
C ARG A 378 7.56 -26.58 35.91
N TYR A 379 8.20 -27.41 35.10
CA TYR A 379 7.57 -28.55 34.45
C TYR A 379 7.07 -29.55 35.52
N ASP A 380 5.85 -30.05 35.29
CA ASP A 380 5.22 -31.06 36.11
C ASP A 380 4.64 -32.15 35.18
N PRO A 381 5.13 -33.39 35.20
CA PRO A 381 4.63 -34.45 34.33
C PRO A 381 3.17 -34.85 34.62
N ASN A 382 2.63 -34.49 35.80
CA ASN A 382 1.25 -34.73 36.17
C ASN A 382 0.32 -33.58 35.80
N ASP A 383 0.84 -32.47 35.30
CA ASP A 383 0.07 -31.34 34.83
C ASP A 383 -0.24 -31.51 33.33
N GLU A 384 -1.50 -31.80 33.00
CA GLU A 384 -1.92 -32.11 31.63
C GLU A 384 -1.81 -30.94 30.66
N ARG A 385 -1.54 -29.74 31.14
CA ARG A 385 -1.17 -28.61 30.28
C ARG A 385 0.12 -28.89 29.52
N HIS A 386 0.98 -29.74 30.05
CA HIS A 386 2.23 -30.20 29.43
C HIS A 386 2.03 -31.41 28.50
N ASP A 387 0.89 -32.10 28.59
CA ASP A 387 0.53 -33.17 27.63
C ASP A 387 0.12 -32.53 26.29
N PHE A 388 0.87 -32.80 25.25
CA PHE A 388 0.65 -32.21 23.94
C PHE A 388 -0.74 -32.52 23.39
N ILE A 389 -1.17 -33.79 23.44
CA ILE A 389 -2.44 -34.21 22.84
C ILE A 389 -3.62 -33.67 23.63
N LYS A 390 -3.59 -33.80 24.96
CA LYS A 390 -4.69 -33.34 25.81
C LYS A 390 -4.82 -31.83 25.78
N SER A 391 -3.70 -31.10 25.88
CA SER A 391 -3.72 -29.64 25.83
C SER A 391 -4.12 -29.10 24.46
N THR A 392 -3.76 -29.79 23.35
CA THR A 392 -4.19 -29.41 21.99
C THR A 392 -5.69 -29.59 21.81
N ARG A 393 -6.27 -30.70 22.32
CA ARG A 393 -7.72 -30.89 22.33
C ARG A 393 -8.45 -29.83 23.15
N ALA A 394 -7.91 -29.49 24.31
CA ALA A 394 -8.45 -28.44 25.17
C ALA A 394 -8.39 -27.07 24.47
N ALA A 395 -7.26 -26.75 23.82
CA ALA A 395 -7.08 -25.50 23.08
C ALA A 395 -8.05 -25.40 21.89
N ALA A 396 -8.23 -26.47 21.13
CA ALA A 396 -9.21 -26.51 20.04
C ALA A 396 -10.65 -26.28 20.55
N ARG A 397 -11.03 -26.87 21.70
CA ARG A 397 -12.34 -26.61 22.32
C ARG A 397 -12.47 -25.16 22.81
N TYR A 398 -11.42 -24.62 23.43
CA TYR A 398 -11.43 -23.23 23.89
C TYR A 398 -11.54 -22.25 22.73
N LEU A 399 -10.75 -22.43 21.66
CA LEU A 399 -10.85 -21.64 20.44
C LEU A 399 -12.24 -21.75 19.81
N ARG A 400 -12.82 -22.96 19.81
CA ARG A 400 -14.21 -23.16 19.31
C ARG A 400 -15.22 -22.40 20.16
N TYR A 401 -15.10 -22.46 21.48
CA TYR A 401 -15.96 -21.68 22.38
C TYR A 401 -15.87 -20.18 22.09
N ILE A 402 -14.65 -19.63 21.98
CA ILE A 402 -14.47 -18.21 21.62
C ILE A 402 -15.10 -17.92 20.23
N TYR A 403 -14.87 -18.82 19.29
CA TYR A 403 -15.40 -18.69 17.95
C TYR A 403 -16.94 -18.70 17.93
N ASP A 404 -17.60 -19.40 18.83
CA ASP A 404 -19.06 -19.45 18.96
C ASP A 404 -19.67 -18.24 19.71
N THR A 405 -18.83 -17.33 20.20
CA THR A 405 -19.26 -16.05 20.78
C THR A 405 -19.42 -14.96 19.73
N ASP A 406 -19.72 -13.74 20.14
CA ASP A 406 -19.74 -12.56 19.25
C ASP A 406 -18.39 -12.28 18.53
N ALA A 407 -17.29 -12.93 18.93
CA ALA A 407 -15.99 -12.87 18.25
C ALA A 407 -15.92 -13.67 16.94
N GLN A 408 -16.91 -14.51 16.66
CA GLN A 408 -16.96 -15.42 15.50
C GLN A 408 -16.82 -14.71 14.15
N ALA A 409 -17.23 -13.47 14.05
CA ALA A 409 -17.14 -12.71 12.80
C ALA A 409 -15.70 -12.52 12.30
N SER A 410 -14.69 -12.77 13.15
CA SER A 410 -13.29 -12.44 12.87
C SER A 410 -12.36 -13.39 13.63
N GLY A 411 -11.57 -14.19 12.92
CA GLY A 411 -10.50 -15.00 13.53
C GLY A 411 -9.47 -14.18 14.28
N LEU A 412 -9.29 -12.92 13.89
CA LEU A 412 -8.41 -11.99 14.60
C LEU A 412 -8.99 -11.58 15.95
N LEU A 413 -10.32 -11.43 16.06
CA LEU A 413 -10.98 -11.26 17.36
C LEU A 413 -10.84 -12.49 18.25
N VAL A 414 -10.86 -13.68 17.67
CA VAL A 414 -10.62 -14.93 18.41
C VAL A 414 -9.20 -14.95 18.97
N MET A 415 -8.19 -14.57 18.18
CA MET A 415 -6.81 -14.44 18.66
C MET A 415 -6.68 -13.39 19.77
N ALA A 416 -7.30 -12.22 19.57
CA ALA A 416 -7.32 -11.16 20.58
C ALA A 416 -7.98 -11.64 21.89
N SER A 417 -9.08 -12.40 21.79
CA SER A 417 -9.79 -12.96 22.93
C SER A 417 -8.98 -14.01 23.67
N TYR A 418 -8.23 -14.83 22.95
CA TYR A 418 -7.34 -15.82 23.55
C TYR A 418 -6.25 -15.18 24.42
N ASN A 419 -5.59 -14.13 23.92
CA ASN A 419 -4.50 -13.43 24.60
C ASN A 419 -5.01 -12.51 25.73
N TRP A 420 -6.00 -11.66 25.44
CA TRP A 420 -6.44 -10.62 26.36
C TRP A 420 -7.57 -11.09 27.32
N GLY A 421 -8.19 -12.20 27.00
CA GLY A 421 -9.36 -12.75 27.67
C GLY A 421 -10.66 -12.44 26.94
N GLU A 422 -11.43 -13.49 26.65
CA GLU A 422 -12.65 -13.42 25.83
C GLU A 422 -13.70 -12.46 26.38
N ARG A 423 -13.89 -12.40 27.71
CA ARG A 423 -14.89 -11.53 28.34
C ARG A 423 -14.63 -10.05 28.03
N ARG A 424 -13.36 -9.61 28.09
CA ARG A 424 -12.99 -8.23 27.83
C ARG A 424 -13.27 -7.83 26.39
N VAL A 425 -12.87 -8.68 25.44
CA VAL A 425 -13.10 -8.45 24.02
C VAL A 425 -14.60 -8.43 23.74
N ILE A 426 -15.34 -9.41 24.24
CA ILE A 426 -16.80 -9.53 24.07
C ILE A 426 -17.53 -8.31 24.65
N ASP A 427 -17.16 -7.85 25.83
CA ASP A 427 -17.79 -6.67 26.47
C ASP A 427 -17.64 -5.39 25.64
N ILE A 428 -16.50 -5.26 24.94
CA ILE A 428 -16.29 -4.14 24.00
C ILE A 428 -17.11 -4.33 22.75
N ILE A 429 -17.07 -5.53 22.14
CA ILE A 429 -17.77 -5.80 20.87
C ILE A 429 -19.28 -5.70 21.03
N LYS A 430 -19.82 -6.08 22.19
CA LYS A 430 -21.26 -5.97 22.49
C LYS A 430 -21.77 -4.53 22.47
N LYS A 431 -20.89 -3.54 22.65
CA LYS A 431 -21.23 -2.11 22.54
C LYS A 431 -21.34 -1.65 21.07
N MET A 432 -20.91 -2.48 20.13
CA MET A 432 -20.95 -2.21 18.69
C MET A 432 -22.23 -2.79 18.06
N PRO A 433 -22.69 -2.26 16.89
CA PRO A 433 -23.86 -2.80 16.19
C PRO A 433 -23.80 -4.30 16.02
N LYS A 434 -24.93 -5.00 16.21
CA LYS A 434 -25.01 -6.48 16.17
C LYS A 434 -24.99 -7.02 14.74
N ASN A 435 -23.87 -6.86 14.04
CA ASN A 435 -23.64 -7.51 12.74
C ASN A 435 -22.13 -7.76 12.54
N PRO A 436 -21.72 -8.78 11.77
CA PRO A 436 -20.31 -9.11 11.54
C PRO A 436 -19.52 -7.99 10.87
N GLN A 437 -20.16 -7.15 10.05
CA GLN A 437 -19.51 -6.03 9.38
C GLN A 437 -19.01 -4.96 10.36
N GLU A 438 -19.74 -4.78 11.47
CA GLU A 438 -19.38 -3.81 12.52
C GLU A 438 -18.63 -4.46 13.69
N ARG A 439 -18.76 -5.80 13.90
CA ARG A 439 -18.09 -6.57 14.96
C ARG A 439 -16.96 -7.40 14.43
N ASN A 440 -15.87 -6.73 14.02
CA ASN A 440 -14.63 -7.35 13.59
C ASN A 440 -13.43 -6.64 14.21
N PHE A 441 -12.25 -7.24 14.07
CA PHE A 441 -11.03 -6.72 14.68
C PHE A 441 -10.67 -5.30 14.21
N TRP A 442 -10.93 -4.97 12.95
CA TRP A 442 -10.65 -3.66 12.41
C TRP A 442 -11.52 -2.58 13.03
N LYS A 443 -12.79 -2.87 13.23
CA LYS A 443 -13.73 -1.96 13.89
C LYS A 443 -13.44 -1.83 15.38
N LEU A 444 -12.93 -2.89 16.01
CA LEU A 444 -12.42 -2.83 17.38
C LEU A 444 -11.24 -1.86 17.47
N LEU A 445 -10.26 -1.95 16.57
CA LEU A 445 -9.12 -1.04 16.54
C LEU A 445 -9.54 0.39 16.19
N ASP A 446 -10.41 0.60 15.21
CA ASP A 446 -10.86 1.92 14.75
C ASP A 446 -11.57 2.69 15.87
N LYS A 447 -12.47 2.02 16.61
CA LYS A 447 -13.33 2.66 17.63
C LYS A 447 -12.77 2.58 19.06
N HIS A 448 -11.91 1.61 19.35
CA HIS A 448 -11.48 1.27 20.71
C HIS A 448 -9.98 1.00 20.86
N VAL A 449 -9.14 1.52 19.96
CA VAL A 449 -7.69 1.28 19.95
C VAL A 449 -7.02 1.58 21.30
N SER A 450 -7.47 2.61 22.00
CA SER A 450 -6.93 2.98 23.33
C SER A 450 -7.22 1.97 24.43
N GLN A 451 -8.19 1.07 24.23
CA GLN A 451 -8.56 0.02 25.17
C GLN A 451 -7.83 -1.30 24.87
N VAL A 452 -7.36 -1.49 23.63
CA VAL A 452 -6.64 -2.71 23.22
C VAL A 452 -5.18 -2.61 23.65
N PRO A 453 -4.68 -3.54 24.50
CA PRO A 453 -3.27 -3.54 24.88
C PRO A 453 -2.38 -3.69 23.64
N LYS A 454 -1.24 -2.98 23.68
CA LYS A 454 -0.23 -3.12 22.61
C LYS A 454 0.25 -4.56 22.44
N GLU A 455 0.37 -5.30 23.55
CA GLU A 455 0.70 -6.72 23.55
C GLU A 455 -0.29 -7.54 22.73
N THR A 456 -1.59 -7.33 22.92
CA THR A 456 -2.64 -8.02 22.15
C THR A 456 -2.62 -7.66 20.68
N TYR A 457 -2.38 -6.38 20.37
CA TYR A 457 -2.17 -5.94 19.00
C TYR A 457 -0.98 -6.66 18.34
N ASP A 458 0.18 -6.64 19.01
CA ASP A 458 1.40 -7.30 18.53
C ASP A 458 1.19 -8.82 18.37
N TYR A 459 0.47 -9.44 19.30
CA TYR A 459 0.11 -10.86 19.29
C TYR A 459 -0.68 -11.26 18.04
N VAL A 460 -1.75 -10.55 17.76
CA VAL A 460 -2.62 -10.83 16.60
C VAL A 460 -1.84 -10.69 15.28
N PHE A 461 -1.09 -9.61 15.13
CA PHE A 461 -0.30 -9.40 13.90
C PHE A 461 0.87 -10.37 13.76
N SER A 462 1.47 -10.82 14.87
CA SER A 462 2.52 -11.84 14.83
C SER A 462 1.98 -13.18 14.33
N ILE A 463 0.82 -13.64 14.83
CA ILE A 463 0.18 -14.89 14.39
C ILE A 463 -0.25 -14.76 12.92
N PHE A 464 -0.90 -13.66 12.58
CA PHE A 464 -1.37 -13.43 11.22
C PHE A 464 -0.22 -13.42 10.20
N SER A 465 0.86 -12.70 10.49
CA SER A 465 2.01 -12.64 9.60
C SER A 465 2.76 -13.97 9.51
N ALA A 466 2.82 -14.75 10.59
CA ALA A 466 3.36 -16.11 10.57
C ALA A 466 2.53 -17.03 9.66
N ALA A 467 1.20 -16.90 9.70
CA ALA A 467 0.31 -17.64 8.79
C ALA A 467 0.51 -17.23 7.33
N VAL A 468 0.74 -15.92 7.05
CA VAL A 468 1.07 -15.44 5.69
C VAL A 468 2.39 -16.03 5.18
N ILE A 469 3.43 -16.02 6.02
CA ILE A 469 4.72 -16.64 5.69
C ILE A 469 4.52 -18.13 5.40
N GLY A 470 3.74 -18.82 6.22
CA GLY A 470 3.49 -20.25 6.08
C GLY A 470 2.78 -20.66 4.79
N GLU A 471 2.04 -19.76 4.14
CA GLU A 471 1.40 -20.03 2.84
C GLU A 471 2.40 -20.14 1.68
N ASN A 472 3.53 -19.44 1.76
CA ASN A 472 4.64 -19.54 0.80
C ASN A 472 5.94 -19.11 1.47
N PRO A 473 6.55 -19.97 2.32
CA PRO A 473 7.74 -19.59 3.10
C PRO A 473 8.93 -19.16 2.24
N LYS A 474 9.14 -19.84 1.11
CA LYS A 474 10.28 -19.55 0.20
C LYS A 474 10.17 -18.14 -0.41
N HIS A 475 8.96 -17.68 -0.69
CA HIS A 475 8.75 -16.32 -1.16
C HIS A 475 9.21 -15.27 -0.14
N PHE A 476 9.10 -15.59 1.14
CA PHE A 476 9.56 -14.72 2.24
C PHE A 476 10.98 -15.06 2.72
N GLY A 477 11.75 -15.84 1.96
CA GLY A 477 13.16 -16.14 2.26
C GLY A 477 13.38 -17.16 3.38
N PHE A 478 12.37 -17.97 3.73
CA PHE A 478 12.51 -19.08 4.68
C PHE A 478 12.81 -20.39 3.94
N ASP A 479 13.71 -21.19 4.52
CA ASP A 479 14.10 -22.50 3.98
C ASP A 479 13.29 -23.65 4.60
N PHE A 480 11.95 -23.54 4.52
CA PHE A 480 11.03 -24.63 4.85
C PHE A 480 9.81 -24.58 3.91
N ASP A 481 9.13 -25.70 3.75
CA ASP A 481 7.89 -25.78 2.96
C ASP A 481 6.67 -25.47 3.83
N ASP A 482 5.53 -25.16 3.20
CA ASP A 482 4.27 -24.89 3.90
C ASP A 482 3.99 -26.00 4.92
N PRO A 483 3.98 -25.66 6.24
CA PRO A 483 3.79 -26.67 7.30
C PRO A 483 2.40 -27.32 7.26
N LEU A 484 1.43 -26.69 6.63
CA LEU A 484 0.04 -27.15 6.57
C LEU A 484 -0.34 -27.75 5.21
N ALA A 485 0.62 -27.93 4.27
CA ALA A 485 0.32 -28.39 2.91
C ALA A 485 -0.44 -29.74 2.90
N GLU A 486 0.08 -30.74 3.62
CA GLU A 486 -0.54 -32.08 3.68
C GLU A 486 -1.97 -32.05 4.27
N VAL A 487 -2.18 -31.19 5.24
CA VAL A 487 -3.48 -31.04 5.91
C VAL A 487 -4.48 -30.34 4.99
N LYS A 488 -4.04 -29.32 4.24
CA LYS A 488 -4.90 -28.58 3.30
C LYS A 488 -5.44 -29.49 2.20
N GLU A 489 -4.65 -30.45 1.71
CA GLU A 489 -5.08 -31.42 0.70
C GLU A 489 -6.19 -32.35 1.22
N VAL A 490 -6.13 -32.75 2.48
CA VAL A 490 -7.13 -33.63 3.12
C VAL A 490 -8.46 -32.91 3.37
N TYR A 491 -8.41 -31.63 3.71
CA TYR A 491 -9.61 -30.84 4.07
C TYR A 491 -10.18 -29.98 2.94
N SER A 492 -9.55 -29.93 1.77
CA SER A 492 -10.08 -29.31 0.55
C SER A 492 -10.95 -30.26 -0.29
N ARG A 493 -10.95 -31.55 0.05
CA ARG A 493 -11.82 -32.59 -0.52
C ARG A 493 -13.09 -32.77 0.31
#